data_d9d7930907460a1df2efd5e6fb8b392d
#
_entry.id   d9d7930907460a1df2efd5e6fb8b392d
#
_cell.length_a   1.000
_cell.length_b   1.000
_cell.length_c   1.000
_cell.angle_alpha   90.00
_cell.angle_beta   90.00
_cell.angle_gamma   90.00
#
_symmetry.space_group_name_H-M   'P 1'
#
loop_
_entity.id
_entity.type
_entity.pdbx_description
1 polymer ?
#
loop_
_entity_poly.entity_id
_entity_poly.type
_entity_poly.pdbx_seq_one_letter_code
_entity_poly.pdbx_strand_id
1 'polypeptide(L)'
;MLDYGEQLLLPLPHQGIPELRQAIADHLAAFRGMTVDPENILIGAGTDFLYNLLIQLLGRDKIYAVEEPGYGKIRRIYAAGGVTTVSAYMDSAGVLPGSLGQAQVLHISPSHHFPTGLVTPVSRRLELLRWAKEGENWIIEDDYDSEFRFDAHPMPAMQSLDAERVIYMNSFSKSLAPSIRISYMVLPGHLMELFRQKLGFYSCTVASFEQYTLARFLSRGYFEKHINRMRKFYKNRRNRVVSLLQSSPAAQRFTILEQDAGLHFLLRVETQLSDRELTGRLEEAGIRIQALSEYYHQGRAEDLHCLVVNYSGVKEERLEEMMGLLPEIL
;
A
#
# COMPACT_ATOMS: atom_id res chain seq x y z
N MET A 1 22.62 21.83 -2.43
CA MET A 1 21.94 23.01 -3.01
C MET A 1 22.82 23.76 -3.99
N LEU A 2 24.03 24.12 -3.62
CA LEU A 2 24.94 24.87 -4.52
C LEU A 2 25.23 24.16 -5.85
N ASP A 3 25.21 22.84 -5.88
CA ASP A 3 25.51 22.03 -7.07
C ASP A 3 24.39 22.02 -8.13
N TYR A 4 23.19 22.50 -7.81
CA TYR A 4 22.01 22.49 -8.69
C TYR A 4 21.41 23.88 -8.96
N GLY A 5 22.16 24.95 -8.65
CA GLY A 5 21.66 26.33 -8.63
C GLY A 5 20.74 26.70 -9.79
N GLU A 6 21.21 26.60 -11.02
CA GLU A 6 20.41 26.93 -12.22
C GLU A 6 19.29 25.92 -12.48
N GLN A 7 19.53 24.62 -12.23
CA GLN A 7 18.55 23.55 -12.48
C GLN A 7 17.29 23.68 -11.59
N LEU A 8 17.45 24.22 -10.36
CA LEU A 8 16.32 24.48 -9.48
C LEU A 8 15.36 25.56 -9.95
N LEU A 9 15.82 26.39 -10.89
CA LEU A 9 15.03 27.48 -11.48
C LEU A 9 14.33 27.09 -12.78
N LEU A 10 14.64 25.93 -13.33
CA LEU A 10 14.05 25.45 -14.58
C LEU A 10 12.65 24.85 -14.35
N PRO A 11 11.75 24.95 -15.34
CA PRO A 11 10.48 24.23 -15.31
C PRO A 11 10.70 22.74 -15.16
N LEU A 12 9.87 22.09 -14.34
CA LEU A 12 9.93 20.64 -14.12
C LEU A 12 9.37 19.87 -15.31
N PRO A 13 10.04 18.79 -15.74
CA PRO A 13 9.43 17.84 -16.66
C PRO A 13 8.14 17.26 -16.06
N HIS A 14 7.12 17.03 -16.87
CA HIS A 14 5.82 16.50 -16.44
C HIS A 14 5.91 15.16 -15.70
N GLN A 15 6.90 14.32 -16.01
CA GLN A 15 7.15 13.03 -15.36
C GLN A 15 7.99 13.14 -14.06
N GLY A 16 8.55 14.32 -13.77
CA GLY A 16 9.58 14.53 -12.75
C GLY A 16 11.00 14.49 -13.33
N ILE A 17 11.98 14.85 -12.51
CA ILE A 17 13.38 14.98 -12.97
C ILE A 17 13.98 13.62 -13.35
N PRO A 18 14.82 13.56 -14.42
CA PRO A 18 15.44 12.31 -14.86
C PRO A 18 16.28 11.64 -13.78
N GLU A 19 16.99 12.40 -12.96
CA GLU A 19 17.84 11.90 -11.88
C GLU A 19 17.05 11.11 -10.83
N LEU A 20 15.83 11.55 -10.49
CA LEU A 20 15.00 10.83 -9.53
C LEU A 20 14.39 9.58 -10.18
N ARG A 21 13.95 9.68 -11.44
CA ARG A 21 13.40 8.54 -12.17
C ARG A 21 14.45 7.43 -12.33
N GLN A 22 15.71 7.80 -12.66
CA GLN A 22 16.82 6.85 -12.73
C GLN A 22 17.11 6.23 -11.36
N ALA A 23 17.19 7.02 -10.30
CA ALA A 23 17.45 6.51 -8.95
C ALA A 23 16.34 5.57 -8.45
N ILE A 24 15.08 5.81 -8.85
CA ILE A 24 13.96 4.91 -8.57
C ILE A 24 14.09 3.61 -9.37
N ALA A 25 14.46 3.67 -10.65
CA ALA A 25 14.66 2.48 -11.48
C ALA A 25 15.78 1.59 -10.91
N ASP A 26 16.91 2.18 -10.51
CA ASP A 26 18.03 1.48 -9.88
C ASP A 26 17.62 0.83 -8.55
N HIS A 27 16.82 1.55 -7.75
CA HIS A 27 16.27 1.02 -6.50
C HIS A 27 15.32 -0.16 -6.74
N LEU A 28 14.43 -0.06 -7.72
CA LEU A 28 13.50 -1.15 -8.07
C LEU A 28 14.25 -2.39 -8.56
N ALA A 29 15.31 -2.21 -9.37
CA ALA A 29 16.16 -3.31 -9.83
C ALA A 29 16.85 -4.00 -8.65
N ALA A 30 17.47 -3.24 -7.75
CA ALA A 30 18.21 -3.76 -6.61
C ALA A 30 17.31 -4.40 -5.54
N PHE A 31 16.14 -3.77 -5.28
CA PHE A 31 15.28 -4.12 -4.16
C PHE A 31 14.13 -5.06 -4.52
N ARG A 32 13.51 -4.88 -5.70
CA ARG A 32 12.36 -5.66 -6.16
C ARG A 32 12.68 -6.63 -7.30
N GLY A 33 13.92 -6.56 -7.84
CA GLY A 33 14.28 -7.31 -9.05
C GLY A 33 13.51 -6.87 -10.30
N MET A 34 12.99 -5.64 -10.30
CA MET A 34 12.22 -5.06 -11.39
C MET A 34 13.13 -4.24 -12.29
N THR A 35 13.32 -4.66 -13.54
CA THR A 35 14.01 -3.86 -14.55
C THR A 35 12.98 -2.98 -15.26
N VAL A 36 13.03 -1.67 -15.00
CA VAL A 36 12.10 -0.69 -15.56
C VAL A 36 12.85 0.40 -16.30
N ASP A 37 12.28 0.88 -17.41
CA ASP A 37 12.80 2.05 -18.12
C ASP A 37 12.46 3.31 -17.29
N PRO A 38 13.44 4.16 -16.92
CA PRO A 38 13.18 5.42 -16.24
C PRO A 38 12.19 6.34 -16.99
N GLU A 39 12.09 6.21 -18.32
CA GLU A 39 11.12 6.95 -19.12
C GLU A 39 9.67 6.49 -18.93
N ASN A 40 9.46 5.34 -18.30
CA ASN A 40 8.14 4.82 -17.93
C ASN A 40 7.76 5.15 -16.47
N ILE A 41 8.60 5.88 -15.76
CA ILE A 41 8.33 6.31 -14.37
C ILE A 41 7.70 7.70 -14.37
N LEU A 42 6.63 7.85 -13.59
CA LEU A 42 5.96 9.11 -13.34
C LEU A 42 5.92 9.41 -11.84
N ILE A 43 6.37 10.61 -11.46
CA ILE A 43 6.45 11.07 -10.07
C ILE A 43 5.25 11.97 -9.76
N GLY A 44 4.64 11.82 -8.59
CA GLY A 44 3.51 12.61 -8.15
C GLY A 44 3.48 12.89 -6.65
N ALA A 45 2.74 13.92 -6.26
CA ALA A 45 2.59 14.36 -4.87
C ALA A 45 1.64 13.46 -4.07
N GLY A 46 2.04 12.22 -3.86
CA GLY A 46 1.28 11.19 -3.15
C GLY A 46 0.38 10.36 -4.06
N THR A 47 -0.03 9.20 -3.56
CA THR A 47 -0.84 8.24 -4.32
C THR A 47 -2.21 8.78 -4.69
N ASP A 48 -2.78 9.68 -3.87
CA ASP A 48 -4.07 10.32 -4.14
C ASP A 48 -4.06 11.08 -5.48
N PHE A 49 -2.97 11.79 -5.77
CA PHE A 49 -2.77 12.46 -7.05
C PHE A 49 -2.64 11.45 -8.19
N LEU A 50 -1.84 10.41 -8.00
CA LEU A 50 -1.62 9.38 -9.01
C LEU A 50 -2.90 8.60 -9.34
N TYR A 51 -3.75 8.30 -8.36
CA TYR A 51 -5.08 7.68 -8.63
C TYR A 51 -5.95 8.56 -9.51
N ASN A 52 -6.02 9.88 -9.21
CA ASN A 52 -6.77 10.82 -10.05
C ASN A 52 -6.21 10.93 -11.46
N LEU A 53 -4.90 10.83 -11.60
CA LEU A 53 -4.24 10.82 -12.91
C LEU A 53 -4.57 9.54 -13.70
N LEU A 54 -4.57 8.38 -13.03
CA LEU A 54 -4.98 7.11 -13.64
C LEU A 54 -6.42 7.11 -14.10
N ILE A 55 -7.35 7.71 -13.35
CA ILE A 55 -8.75 7.88 -13.79
C ILE A 55 -8.82 8.65 -15.10
N GLN A 56 -8.03 9.72 -15.25
CA GLN A 56 -8.00 10.51 -16.49
C GLN A 56 -7.34 9.76 -17.64
N LEU A 57 -6.32 8.95 -17.35
CA LEU A 57 -5.58 8.19 -18.34
C LEU A 57 -6.37 6.99 -18.86
N LEU A 58 -6.90 6.17 -17.95
CA LEU A 58 -7.60 4.92 -18.28
C LEU A 58 -9.05 5.13 -18.72
N GLY A 59 -9.71 6.20 -18.21
CA GLY A 59 -11.07 6.56 -18.51
C GLY A 59 -12.04 6.38 -17.34
N ARG A 60 -13.07 7.23 -17.28
CA ARG A 60 -14.15 7.18 -16.29
C ARG A 60 -15.27 6.22 -16.66
N ASP A 61 -15.31 5.81 -17.90
CA ASP A 61 -16.27 4.84 -18.46
C ASP A 61 -15.97 3.40 -18.05
N LYS A 62 -14.78 3.14 -17.54
CA LYS A 62 -14.39 1.82 -17.07
C LYS A 62 -14.91 1.53 -15.65
N ILE A 63 -15.15 0.25 -15.39
CA ILE A 63 -15.49 -0.26 -14.07
C ILE A 63 -14.22 -0.68 -13.35
N TYR A 64 -14.01 -0.12 -12.16
CA TYR A 64 -12.84 -0.40 -11.31
C TYR A 64 -13.22 -1.36 -10.19
N ALA A 65 -12.56 -2.50 -10.12
CA ALA A 65 -12.66 -3.42 -8.99
C ALA A 65 -11.65 -3.02 -7.92
N VAL A 66 -12.09 -2.95 -6.67
CA VAL A 66 -11.25 -2.68 -5.51
C VAL A 66 -11.46 -3.75 -4.44
N GLU A 67 -10.40 -4.08 -3.74
CA GLU A 67 -10.38 -5.15 -2.73
C GLU A 67 -11.50 -4.97 -1.68
N GLU A 68 -12.11 -6.11 -1.28
CA GLU A 68 -13.17 -6.18 -0.27
C GLU A 68 -12.90 -7.36 0.69
N PRO A 69 -12.55 -7.13 1.97
CA PRO A 69 -12.42 -5.82 2.62
C PRO A 69 -11.29 -5.01 2.02
N GLY A 70 -11.26 -3.68 2.21
CA GLY A 70 -10.22 -2.86 1.61
C GLY A 70 -10.11 -1.45 2.18
N TYR A 71 -9.09 -0.72 1.73
CA TYR A 71 -8.85 0.65 2.18
C TYR A 71 -9.89 1.61 1.60
N GLY A 72 -10.86 2.01 2.42
CA GLY A 72 -12.02 2.80 2.02
C GLY A 72 -11.70 4.14 1.32
N LYS A 73 -10.50 4.70 1.52
CA LYS A 73 -10.07 5.93 0.86
C LYS A 73 -9.95 5.75 -0.66
N ILE A 74 -9.51 4.57 -1.14
CA ILE A 74 -9.40 4.27 -2.58
C ILE A 74 -10.76 4.40 -3.25
N ARG A 75 -11.80 3.76 -2.67
CA ARG A 75 -13.18 3.88 -3.18
C ARG A 75 -13.68 5.32 -3.21
N ARG A 76 -13.40 6.09 -2.15
CA ARG A 76 -13.80 7.50 -2.08
C ARG A 76 -13.14 8.34 -3.15
N ILE A 77 -11.86 8.09 -3.47
CA ILE A 77 -11.15 8.80 -4.53
C ILE A 77 -11.74 8.44 -5.89
N TYR A 78 -11.99 7.17 -6.16
CA TYR A 78 -12.60 6.73 -7.41
C TYR A 78 -14.01 7.28 -7.57
N ALA A 79 -14.84 7.25 -6.54
CA ALA A 79 -16.18 7.84 -6.56
C ALA A 79 -16.13 9.36 -6.80
N ALA A 80 -15.23 10.08 -6.13
CA ALA A 80 -15.03 11.51 -6.34
C ALA A 80 -14.51 11.82 -7.76
N GLY A 81 -13.75 10.90 -8.37
CA GLY A 81 -13.30 10.96 -9.76
C GLY A 81 -14.40 10.62 -10.78
N GLY A 82 -15.59 10.23 -10.35
CA GLY A 82 -16.70 9.86 -11.23
C GLY A 82 -16.59 8.45 -11.83
N VAL A 83 -15.90 7.53 -11.14
CA VAL A 83 -15.67 6.15 -11.58
C VAL A 83 -16.63 5.21 -10.87
N THR A 84 -17.20 4.27 -11.61
CA THR A 84 -17.96 3.16 -11.04
C THR A 84 -17.02 2.13 -10.43
N THR A 85 -17.25 1.79 -9.15
CA THR A 85 -16.47 0.77 -8.45
C THR A 85 -17.30 -0.45 -8.09
N VAL A 86 -16.67 -1.64 -8.16
CA VAL A 86 -17.22 -2.91 -7.70
C VAL A 86 -16.28 -3.55 -6.69
N SER A 87 -16.80 -4.46 -5.88
CA SER A 87 -16.00 -5.20 -4.90
C SER A 87 -15.28 -6.36 -5.57
N ALA A 88 -13.95 -6.41 -5.39
CA ALA A 88 -13.12 -7.56 -5.67
C ALA A 88 -13.04 -8.43 -4.41
N TYR A 89 -13.91 -9.44 -4.31
CA TYR A 89 -13.95 -10.33 -3.15
C TYR A 89 -12.71 -11.18 -3.05
N MET A 90 -12.33 -11.50 -1.81
CA MET A 90 -11.10 -12.20 -1.48
C MET A 90 -11.38 -13.52 -0.74
N ASP A 91 -10.47 -14.48 -0.94
CA ASP A 91 -10.31 -15.66 -0.10
C ASP A 91 -8.93 -15.63 0.62
N SER A 92 -8.51 -16.75 1.19
CA SER A 92 -7.19 -16.87 1.85
C SER A 92 -5.97 -16.72 0.92
N ALA A 93 -6.17 -16.68 -0.40
CA ALA A 93 -5.13 -16.46 -1.39
C ALA A 93 -5.19 -15.09 -2.07
N GLY A 94 -6.09 -14.18 -1.64
CA GLY A 94 -6.28 -12.86 -2.22
C GLY A 94 -7.50 -12.77 -3.13
N VAL A 95 -7.52 -11.78 -4.01
CA VAL A 95 -8.68 -11.51 -4.87
C VAL A 95 -9.04 -12.72 -5.73
N LEU A 96 -10.32 -13.06 -5.72
CA LEU A 96 -10.91 -14.11 -6.57
C LEU A 96 -11.16 -13.57 -7.99
N PRO A 97 -10.50 -14.09 -9.04
CA PRO A 97 -10.73 -13.63 -10.42
C PRO A 97 -12.20 -13.71 -10.84
N GLY A 98 -12.92 -14.75 -10.39
CA GLY A 98 -14.36 -14.91 -10.68
C GLY A 98 -15.26 -13.84 -10.06
N SER A 99 -14.77 -13.06 -9.09
CA SER A 99 -15.54 -11.96 -8.48
C SER A 99 -15.48 -10.65 -9.26
N LEU A 100 -14.59 -10.55 -10.26
CA LEU A 100 -14.31 -9.31 -10.96
C LEU A 100 -15.41 -8.90 -11.96
N GLY A 101 -16.24 -9.85 -12.40
CA GLY A 101 -17.39 -9.57 -13.25
C GLY A 101 -17.01 -8.79 -14.52
N GLN A 102 -17.60 -7.60 -14.68
CA GLN A 102 -17.36 -6.71 -15.83
C GLN A 102 -16.26 -5.65 -15.56
N ALA A 103 -15.50 -5.80 -14.48
CA ALA A 103 -14.41 -4.86 -14.18
C ALA A 103 -13.34 -4.90 -15.28
N GLN A 104 -12.80 -3.74 -15.60
CA GLN A 104 -11.77 -3.55 -16.60
C GLN A 104 -10.46 -3.04 -15.98
N VAL A 105 -10.52 -2.58 -14.74
CA VAL A 105 -9.37 -2.15 -13.94
C VAL A 105 -9.48 -2.80 -12.57
N LEU A 106 -8.43 -3.49 -12.14
CA LEU A 106 -8.34 -4.08 -10.81
C LEU A 106 -7.26 -3.35 -10.00
N HIS A 107 -7.63 -2.79 -8.85
CA HIS A 107 -6.70 -2.16 -7.91
C HIS A 107 -6.49 -3.07 -6.71
N ILE A 108 -5.25 -3.53 -6.51
CA ILE A 108 -4.86 -4.49 -5.47
C ILE A 108 -3.53 -4.16 -4.82
N SER A 109 -3.34 -4.66 -3.58
CA SER A 109 -2.09 -4.60 -2.82
C SER A 109 -1.55 -6.02 -2.56
N PRO A 110 -1.01 -6.71 -3.59
CA PRO A 110 -0.74 -8.15 -3.53
C PRO A 110 0.48 -8.51 -2.68
N SER A 111 1.34 -7.55 -2.36
CA SER A 111 2.54 -7.76 -1.53
C SER A 111 2.23 -7.77 -0.04
N HIS A 112 1.22 -7.01 0.37
CA HIS A 112 0.74 -6.92 1.74
C HIS A 112 -0.61 -6.20 1.74
N HIS A 113 -1.69 -6.97 1.73
CA HIS A 113 -3.03 -6.42 1.63
C HIS A 113 -3.45 -5.70 2.92
N PHE A 114 -3.97 -4.47 2.78
CA PHE A 114 -4.60 -3.77 3.89
C PHE A 114 -6.13 -3.88 3.79
N PRO A 115 -6.83 -4.32 4.84
CA PRO A 115 -6.39 -4.48 6.23
C PRO A 115 -6.00 -5.91 6.64
N THR A 116 -6.08 -6.93 5.78
CA THR A 116 -5.96 -8.33 6.21
C THR A 116 -4.52 -8.78 6.48
N GLY A 117 -3.50 -8.08 5.97
CA GLY A 117 -2.10 -8.52 6.05
C GLY A 117 -1.73 -9.62 5.05
N LEU A 118 -2.69 -10.09 4.26
CA LEU A 118 -2.54 -11.21 3.36
C LEU A 118 -1.54 -10.91 2.24
N VAL A 119 -0.69 -11.89 1.95
CA VAL A 119 0.25 -11.86 0.82
C VAL A 119 -0.27 -12.77 -0.29
N THR A 120 -0.61 -12.19 -1.43
CA THR A 120 -1.11 -12.93 -2.59
C THR A 120 -0.04 -13.84 -3.17
N PRO A 121 -0.22 -15.19 -3.17
CA PRO A 121 0.77 -16.13 -3.69
C PRO A 121 0.93 -16.03 -5.21
N VAL A 122 2.05 -16.53 -5.74
CA VAL A 122 2.38 -16.46 -7.17
C VAL A 122 1.29 -17.09 -8.04
N SER A 123 0.70 -18.21 -7.61
CA SER A 123 -0.40 -18.86 -8.36
C SER A 123 -1.57 -17.92 -8.60
N ARG A 124 -2.04 -17.23 -7.56
CA ARG A 124 -3.14 -16.26 -7.68
C ARG A 124 -2.73 -15.03 -8.50
N ARG A 125 -1.49 -14.55 -8.38
CA ARG A 125 -0.96 -13.47 -9.24
C ARG A 125 -1.05 -13.85 -10.71
N LEU A 126 -0.67 -15.08 -11.07
CA LEU A 126 -0.76 -15.59 -12.44
C LEU A 126 -2.21 -15.74 -12.94
N GLU A 127 -3.16 -16.12 -12.07
CA GLU A 127 -4.59 -16.14 -12.41
C GLU A 127 -5.11 -14.72 -12.72
N LEU A 128 -4.75 -13.74 -11.90
CA LEU A 128 -5.13 -12.34 -12.12
C LEU A 128 -4.48 -11.74 -13.38
N LEU A 129 -3.21 -12.08 -13.66
CA LEU A 129 -2.54 -11.67 -14.90
C LEU A 129 -3.20 -12.29 -16.15
N ARG A 130 -3.66 -13.54 -16.04
CA ARG A 130 -4.44 -14.17 -17.11
C ARG A 130 -5.76 -13.43 -17.36
N TRP A 131 -6.52 -13.10 -16.30
CA TRP A 131 -7.71 -12.26 -16.39
C TRP A 131 -7.42 -10.92 -17.07
N ALA A 132 -6.32 -10.26 -16.71
CA ALA A 132 -5.94 -8.99 -17.30
C ALA A 132 -5.64 -9.13 -18.81
N LYS A 133 -4.91 -10.18 -19.19
CA LYS A 133 -4.50 -10.43 -20.58
C LYS A 133 -5.68 -10.82 -21.47
N GLU A 134 -6.52 -11.75 -21.01
CA GLU A 134 -7.67 -12.25 -21.78
C GLU A 134 -8.75 -11.19 -22.00
N GLY A 135 -8.99 -10.33 -21.00
CA GLY A 135 -10.00 -9.27 -21.06
C GLY A 135 -9.46 -7.91 -21.54
N GLU A 136 -8.18 -7.82 -21.91
CA GLU A 136 -7.50 -6.54 -22.16
C GLU A 136 -7.63 -5.55 -21.00
N ASN A 137 -7.69 -6.07 -19.77
CA ASN A 137 -7.92 -5.34 -18.54
C ASN A 137 -6.59 -4.82 -17.95
N TRP A 138 -6.68 -3.99 -16.92
CA TRP A 138 -5.55 -3.40 -16.21
C TRP A 138 -5.48 -3.86 -14.77
N ILE A 139 -4.26 -4.05 -14.26
CA ILE A 139 -4.02 -4.23 -12.83
C ILE A 139 -3.20 -3.03 -12.33
N ILE A 140 -3.70 -2.38 -11.28
CA ILE A 140 -2.95 -1.39 -10.50
C ILE A 140 -2.41 -2.13 -9.28
N GLU A 141 -1.10 -2.36 -9.25
CA GLU A 141 -0.38 -2.98 -8.15
C GLU A 141 0.11 -1.88 -7.20
N ASP A 142 -0.59 -1.68 -6.07
CA ASP A 142 -0.22 -0.71 -5.04
C ASP A 142 0.68 -1.37 -3.99
N ASP A 143 1.97 -1.06 -4.03
CA ASP A 143 3.03 -1.71 -3.27
C ASP A 143 3.55 -0.79 -2.14
N TYR A 144 2.64 -0.32 -1.28
CA TYR A 144 2.82 0.79 -0.36
C TYR A 144 3.79 0.56 0.82
N ASP A 145 4.10 -0.70 1.19
CA ASP A 145 4.95 -1.04 2.36
C ASP A 145 5.84 -2.28 2.17
N SER A 146 6.12 -2.65 0.93
CA SER A 146 6.93 -3.82 0.58
C SER A 146 8.36 -3.79 1.13
N GLU A 147 8.86 -2.62 1.51
CA GLU A 147 10.13 -2.46 2.20
C GLU A 147 10.14 -3.12 3.60
N PHE A 148 8.96 -3.33 4.23
CA PHE A 148 8.84 -3.84 5.60
C PHE A 148 8.46 -5.33 5.65
N ARG A 149 9.18 -6.17 4.90
CA ARG A 149 9.12 -7.62 5.03
C ARG A 149 10.21 -8.08 6.00
N PHE A 150 9.84 -8.88 7.01
CA PHE A 150 10.77 -9.25 8.08
C PHE A 150 11.32 -10.66 7.91
N ASP A 151 10.48 -11.63 7.65
CA ASP A 151 10.84 -13.05 7.69
C ASP A 151 10.46 -13.81 6.41
N ALA A 152 9.76 -13.17 5.45
CA ALA A 152 9.31 -13.81 4.22
C ALA A 152 10.29 -13.57 3.04
N HIS A 153 10.39 -14.55 2.14
CA HIS A 153 11.12 -14.39 0.89
C HIS A 153 10.50 -13.25 0.03
N PRO A 154 11.33 -12.49 -0.70
CA PRO A 154 10.81 -11.50 -1.64
C PRO A 154 9.89 -12.16 -2.68
N MET A 155 8.67 -11.69 -2.79
CA MET A 155 7.76 -12.08 -3.87
C MET A 155 7.98 -11.16 -5.06
N PRO A 156 8.06 -11.68 -6.30
CA PRO A 156 8.18 -10.83 -7.48
C PRO A 156 6.95 -9.91 -7.59
N ALA A 157 7.15 -8.66 -7.96
CA ALA A 157 6.04 -7.77 -8.28
C ALA A 157 5.26 -8.32 -9.49
N MET A 158 3.96 -8.08 -9.57
CA MET A 158 3.17 -8.50 -10.72
C MET A 158 3.62 -7.78 -11.99
N GLN A 159 4.07 -6.53 -11.85
CA GLN A 159 4.64 -5.75 -12.95
C GLN A 159 5.86 -6.45 -13.59
N SER A 160 6.71 -7.10 -12.80
CA SER A 160 7.86 -7.87 -13.35
C SER A 160 7.44 -9.16 -14.07
N LEU A 161 6.21 -9.66 -13.82
CA LEU A 161 5.65 -10.83 -14.49
C LEU A 161 4.91 -10.45 -15.79
N ASP A 162 4.32 -9.24 -15.83
CA ASP A 162 3.65 -8.70 -17.02
C ASP A 162 3.69 -7.16 -17.00
N ALA A 163 4.71 -6.60 -17.64
CA ALA A 163 4.92 -5.15 -17.73
C ALA A 163 3.92 -4.44 -18.66
N GLU A 164 3.16 -5.19 -19.49
CA GLU A 164 2.22 -4.63 -20.46
C GLU A 164 0.82 -4.41 -19.87
N ARG A 165 0.46 -5.12 -18.80
CA ARG A 165 -0.89 -5.08 -18.21
C ARG A 165 -0.90 -4.60 -16.75
N VAL A 166 0.26 -4.40 -16.13
CA VAL A 166 0.37 -3.98 -14.74
C VAL A 166 0.96 -2.58 -14.63
N ILE A 167 0.23 -1.72 -13.95
CA ILE A 167 0.65 -0.40 -13.50
C ILE A 167 1.16 -0.56 -12.07
N TYR A 168 2.45 -0.40 -11.85
CA TYR A 168 3.03 -0.50 -10.51
C TYR A 168 3.03 0.86 -9.83
N MET A 169 2.70 0.91 -8.54
CA MET A 169 2.72 2.13 -7.74
C MET A 169 3.42 1.90 -6.41
N ASN A 170 4.14 2.91 -5.94
CA ASN A 170 4.71 2.92 -4.60
C ASN A 170 4.81 4.36 -4.06
N SER A 171 5.04 4.48 -2.75
CA SER A 171 5.11 5.75 -2.05
C SER A 171 6.22 5.77 -1.01
N PHE A 172 6.97 6.86 -0.96
CA PHE A 172 7.96 7.09 0.10
C PHE A 172 7.34 7.51 1.45
N SER A 173 6.01 7.64 1.51
CA SER A 173 5.31 8.09 2.74
C SER A 173 5.44 7.12 3.92
N LYS A 174 5.53 5.81 3.66
CA LYS A 174 5.69 4.79 4.70
C LYS A 174 7.16 4.51 4.99
N SER A 175 7.99 4.56 3.96
CA SER A 175 9.42 4.25 4.06
C SER A 175 10.26 5.42 4.59
N LEU A 176 9.82 6.67 4.41
CA LEU A 176 10.48 7.87 4.93
C LEU A 176 9.61 8.61 5.95
N ALA A 177 8.64 9.37 5.48
CA ALA A 177 7.71 10.11 6.34
C ALA A 177 6.42 10.44 5.59
N PRO A 178 5.25 10.45 6.26
CA PRO A 178 3.97 10.82 5.63
C PRO A 178 3.96 12.23 5.01
N SER A 179 4.75 13.13 5.54
CA SER A 179 4.84 14.54 5.10
C SER A 179 5.63 14.74 3.80
N ILE A 180 6.46 13.78 3.39
CA ILE A 180 7.28 13.93 2.17
C ILE A 180 6.43 13.95 0.90
N ARG A 181 5.28 13.29 0.91
CA ARG A 181 4.29 13.29 -0.18
C ARG A 181 4.84 12.96 -1.56
N ILE A 182 5.89 12.16 -1.67
CA ILE A 182 6.43 11.68 -2.94
C ILE A 182 5.99 10.25 -3.16
N SER A 183 5.33 10.01 -4.30
CA SER A 183 4.94 8.69 -4.81
C SER A 183 5.31 8.61 -6.28
N TYR A 184 5.34 7.41 -6.79
CA TYR A 184 5.62 7.18 -8.21
C TYR A 184 4.80 6.02 -8.74
N MET A 185 4.64 5.98 -10.06
CA MET A 185 4.10 4.84 -10.78
C MET A 185 4.99 4.49 -11.97
N VAL A 186 5.03 3.21 -12.29
CA VAL A 186 5.64 2.67 -13.50
C VAL A 186 4.50 2.30 -14.44
N LEU A 187 4.41 2.99 -15.55
CA LEU A 187 3.40 2.74 -16.58
C LEU A 187 3.94 1.77 -17.63
N PRO A 188 3.11 0.88 -18.19
CA PRO A 188 3.39 0.23 -19.47
C PRO A 188 3.75 1.25 -20.55
N GLY A 189 4.68 0.91 -21.45
CA GLY A 189 5.22 1.87 -22.44
C GLY A 189 4.14 2.55 -23.29
N HIS A 190 3.14 1.80 -23.73
CA HIS A 190 2.01 2.35 -24.52
C HIS A 190 1.08 3.25 -23.67
N LEU A 191 0.93 3.01 -22.36
CA LEU A 191 0.22 3.93 -21.45
C LEU A 191 1.04 5.19 -21.19
N MET A 192 2.35 5.10 -21.10
CA MET A 192 3.22 6.26 -20.97
C MET A 192 3.14 7.15 -22.22
N GLU A 193 3.10 6.56 -23.40
CA GLU A 193 2.89 7.31 -24.64
C GLU A 193 1.52 8.01 -24.65
N LEU A 194 0.47 7.29 -24.25
CA LEU A 194 -0.87 7.87 -24.10
C LEU A 194 -0.91 9.00 -23.05
N PHE A 195 -0.17 8.85 -21.96
CA PHE A 195 -0.01 9.90 -20.94
C PHE A 195 0.63 11.15 -21.53
N ARG A 196 1.72 11.01 -22.29
CA ARG A 196 2.39 12.15 -22.93
C ARG A 196 1.46 12.90 -23.87
N GLN A 197 0.65 12.18 -24.65
CA GLN A 197 -0.31 12.76 -25.57
C GLN A 197 -1.48 13.46 -24.90
N LYS A 198 -2.09 12.82 -23.90
CA LYS A 198 -3.33 13.32 -23.26
C LYS A 198 -3.09 14.25 -22.08
N LEU A 199 -2.07 13.98 -21.28
CA LEU A 199 -1.84 14.58 -19.98
C LEU A 199 -0.46 15.22 -19.80
N GLY A 200 0.39 15.16 -20.84
CA GLY A 200 1.75 15.71 -20.81
C GLY A 200 1.84 17.23 -20.63
N PHE A 201 0.71 17.93 -20.66
CA PHE A 201 0.62 19.36 -20.34
C PHE A 201 0.61 19.67 -18.82
N TYR A 202 0.38 18.68 -17.98
CA TYR A 202 0.49 18.86 -16.53
C TYR A 202 1.96 19.02 -16.11
N SER A 203 2.21 19.94 -15.20
CA SER A 203 3.50 20.03 -14.53
C SER A 203 3.63 18.95 -13.45
N CYS A 204 4.83 18.47 -13.18
CA CYS A 204 5.07 17.60 -12.03
C CYS A 204 4.70 18.33 -10.75
N THR A 205 3.96 17.64 -9.86
CA THR A 205 3.42 18.22 -8.62
C THR A 205 4.40 18.17 -7.44
N VAL A 206 5.55 17.54 -7.60
CA VAL A 206 6.61 17.48 -6.57
C VAL A 206 7.67 18.53 -6.89
N ALA A 207 8.02 19.37 -5.93
CA ALA A 207 9.01 20.44 -6.12
C ALA A 207 10.40 19.88 -6.50
N SER A 208 11.15 20.62 -7.34
CA SER A 208 12.49 20.22 -7.82
C SER A 208 13.46 19.93 -6.67
N PHE A 209 13.44 20.76 -5.63
CA PHE A 209 14.29 20.60 -4.45
C PHE A 209 14.10 19.25 -3.76
N GLU A 210 12.86 18.84 -3.57
CA GLU A 210 12.52 17.55 -2.95
C GLU A 210 12.94 16.39 -3.84
N GLN A 211 12.75 16.52 -5.15
CA GLN A 211 13.14 15.50 -6.11
C GLN A 211 14.66 15.31 -6.16
N TYR A 212 15.45 16.37 -6.25
CA TYR A 212 16.93 16.27 -6.22
C TYR A 212 17.44 15.74 -4.89
N THR A 213 16.81 16.12 -3.77
CA THR A 213 17.18 15.61 -2.45
C THR A 213 16.95 14.10 -2.36
N LEU A 214 15.77 13.62 -2.82
CA LEU A 214 15.44 12.20 -2.80
C LEU A 214 16.31 11.41 -3.79
N ALA A 215 16.57 11.93 -4.98
CA ALA A 215 17.46 11.30 -5.95
C ALA A 215 18.86 11.04 -5.36
N ARG A 216 19.43 12.03 -4.67
CA ARG A 216 20.71 11.86 -3.97
C ARG A 216 20.62 10.90 -2.80
N PHE A 217 19.52 10.91 -2.07
CA PHE A 217 19.30 10.00 -0.93
C PHE A 217 19.27 8.54 -1.38
N LEU A 218 18.63 8.26 -2.51
CA LEU A 218 18.60 6.94 -3.15
C LEU A 218 19.98 6.57 -3.72
N SER A 219 20.53 7.39 -4.63
CA SER A 219 21.75 7.06 -5.39
C SER A 219 23.00 6.90 -4.54
N ARG A 220 23.06 7.55 -3.35
CA ARG A 220 24.15 7.42 -2.39
C ARG A 220 23.99 6.27 -1.38
N GLY A 221 22.95 5.45 -1.51
CA GLY A 221 22.65 4.31 -0.64
C GLY A 221 22.20 4.71 0.78
N TYR A 222 21.86 5.99 1.01
CA TYR A 222 21.35 6.43 2.31
C TYR A 222 19.94 5.88 2.58
N PHE A 223 19.12 5.77 1.54
CA PHE A 223 17.79 5.18 1.63
C PHE A 223 17.86 3.72 2.07
N GLU A 224 18.72 2.92 1.45
CA GLU A 224 18.91 1.52 1.83
C GLU A 224 19.34 1.36 3.30
N LYS A 225 20.33 2.17 3.74
CA LYS A 225 20.75 2.20 5.15
C LYS A 225 19.61 2.59 6.09
N HIS A 226 18.77 3.55 5.67
CA HIS A 226 17.59 3.96 6.42
C HIS A 226 16.59 2.82 6.52
N ILE A 227 16.21 2.18 5.40
CA ILE A 227 15.27 1.06 5.37
C ILE A 227 15.75 -0.10 6.25
N ASN A 228 17.03 -0.45 6.20
CA ASN A 228 17.58 -1.52 7.04
C ASN A 228 17.45 -1.21 8.54
N ARG A 229 17.64 0.07 8.95
CA ARG A 229 17.39 0.49 10.35
C ARG A 229 15.91 0.43 10.71
N MET A 230 15.03 0.91 9.82
CA MET A 230 13.58 0.91 10.04
C MET A 230 13.01 -0.51 10.10
N ARG A 231 13.49 -1.43 9.26
CA ARG A 231 13.14 -2.86 9.35
C ARG A 231 13.46 -3.44 10.72
N LYS A 232 14.69 -3.22 11.22
CA LYS A 232 15.09 -3.69 12.55
C LYS A 232 14.22 -3.07 13.64
N PHE A 233 13.95 -1.76 13.54
CA PHE A 233 13.13 -1.02 14.50
C PHE A 233 11.69 -1.59 14.52
N TYR A 234 11.04 -1.73 13.36
CA TYR A 234 9.67 -2.23 13.31
C TYR A 234 9.57 -3.72 13.64
N LYS A 235 10.55 -4.54 13.26
CA LYS A 235 10.61 -5.95 13.69
C LYS A 235 10.68 -6.06 15.21
N ASN A 236 11.53 -5.28 15.87
CA ASN A 236 11.62 -5.26 17.32
C ASN A 236 10.31 -4.79 17.98
N ARG A 237 9.69 -3.74 17.43
CA ARG A 237 8.40 -3.22 17.93
C ARG A 237 7.29 -4.26 17.77
N ARG A 238 7.16 -4.90 16.60
CA ARG A 238 6.25 -6.02 16.38
C ARG A 238 6.44 -7.11 17.44
N ASN A 239 7.68 -7.58 17.60
CA ASN A 239 8.00 -8.64 18.55
C ASN A 239 7.65 -8.25 19.99
N ARG A 240 7.85 -6.99 20.36
CA ARG A 240 7.46 -6.49 21.68
C ARG A 240 5.94 -6.52 21.88
N VAL A 241 5.17 -6.03 20.90
CA VAL A 241 3.68 -6.07 20.95
C VAL A 241 3.19 -7.52 21.04
N VAL A 242 3.71 -8.40 20.19
CA VAL A 242 3.36 -9.84 20.19
C VAL A 242 3.68 -10.48 21.53
N SER A 243 4.87 -10.25 22.08
CA SER A 243 5.28 -10.78 23.39
C SER A 243 4.36 -10.30 24.52
N LEU A 244 3.98 -9.03 24.52
CA LEU A 244 3.06 -8.47 25.52
C LEU A 244 1.66 -9.08 25.42
N LEU A 245 1.12 -9.26 24.20
CA LEU A 245 -0.15 -9.96 23.98
C LEU A 245 -0.10 -11.40 24.50
N GLN A 246 0.98 -12.12 24.20
CA GLN A 246 1.18 -13.50 24.61
C GLN A 246 1.39 -13.67 26.13
N SER A 247 1.92 -12.65 26.81
CA SER A 247 2.11 -12.64 28.27
C SER A 247 0.96 -12.01 29.03
N SER A 248 -0.05 -11.46 28.34
CA SER A 248 -1.25 -10.89 28.96
C SER A 248 -2.07 -11.96 29.69
N PRO A 249 -2.73 -11.63 30.82
CA PRO A 249 -3.71 -12.52 31.44
C PRO A 249 -4.83 -12.98 30.49
N ALA A 250 -5.12 -12.20 29.45
CA ALA A 250 -6.11 -12.53 28.41
C ALA A 250 -5.51 -13.29 27.22
N ALA A 251 -4.24 -13.72 27.26
CA ALA A 251 -3.53 -14.31 26.11
C ALA A 251 -4.27 -15.48 25.44
N GLN A 252 -4.98 -16.30 26.24
CA GLN A 252 -5.76 -17.45 25.73
C GLN A 252 -6.95 -17.02 24.85
N ARG A 253 -7.39 -15.75 24.95
CA ARG A 253 -8.48 -15.17 24.15
C ARG A 253 -8.00 -14.54 22.84
N PHE A 254 -6.68 -14.58 22.56
CA PHE A 254 -6.08 -13.94 21.40
C PHE A 254 -5.51 -14.94 20.40
N THR A 255 -5.78 -14.71 19.13
CA THR A 255 -5.06 -15.37 18.03
C THR A 255 -4.46 -14.28 17.12
N ILE A 256 -3.13 -14.28 17.01
CA ILE A 256 -2.41 -13.33 16.15
C ILE A 256 -2.30 -13.93 14.74
N LEU A 257 -2.68 -13.16 13.72
CA LEU A 257 -2.70 -13.58 12.33
C LEU A 257 -1.89 -12.59 11.48
N GLU A 258 -1.28 -13.09 10.39
CA GLU A 258 -0.61 -12.28 9.35
C GLU A 258 0.47 -11.31 9.90
N GLN A 259 1.30 -11.78 10.81
CA GLN A 259 2.30 -10.92 11.48
C GLN A 259 3.65 -10.81 10.77
N ASP A 260 3.89 -11.53 9.66
CA ASP A 260 5.25 -11.71 9.09
C ASP A 260 5.68 -10.61 8.12
N ALA A 261 4.76 -9.74 7.73
CA ALA A 261 5.01 -8.63 6.81
C ALA A 261 4.28 -7.35 7.22
N GLY A 262 4.74 -6.21 6.67
CA GLY A 262 4.10 -4.90 6.79
C GLY A 262 4.16 -4.28 8.18
N LEU A 263 3.29 -3.30 8.42
CA LEU A 263 3.27 -2.47 9.63
C LEU A 263 2.04 -2.70 10.51
N HIS A 264 1.24 -3.72 10.22
CA HIS A 264 0.08 -4.15 10.99
C HIS A 264 -0.05 -5.67 10.95
N PHE A 265 -0.87 -6.22 11.85
CA PHE A 265 -1.31 -7.60 11.86
C PHE A 265 -2.76 -7.67 12.35
N LEU A 266 -3.38 -8.82 12.19
CA LEU A 266 -4.71 -9.06 12.72
C LEU A 266 -4.66 -9.74 14.09
N LEU A 267 -5.51 -9.28 14.99
CA LEU A 267 -5.74 -9.86 16.30
C LEU A 267 -7.18 -10.35 16.40
N ARG A 268 -7.38 -11.66 16.31
CA ARG A 268 -8.68 -12.26 16.59
C ARG A 268 -8.87 -12.37 18.09
N VAL A 269 -10.06 -12.00 18.56
CA VAL A 269 -10.40 -11.93 19.97
C VAL A 269 -11.61 -12.83 20.25
N GLU A 270 -11.49 -13.70 21.24
CA GLU A 270 -12.65 -14.48 21.74
C GLU A 270 -13.47 -13.62 22.68
N THR A 271 -14.63 -13.14 22.23
CA THR A 271 -15.53 -12.26 22.99
C THR A 271 -16.98 -12.47 22.58
N GLN A 272 -17.92 -12.09 23.46
CA GLN A 272 -19.36 -12.01 23.18
C GLN A 272 -19.79 -10.60 22.75
N LEU A 273 -18.87 -9.62 22.81
CA LEU A 273 -19.15 -8.26 22.38
C LEU A 273 -19.20 -8.19 20.85
N SER A 274 -20.12 -7.41 20.33
CA SER A 274 -20.05 -7.03 18.90
C SER A 274 -18.77 -6.26 18.60
N ASP A 275 -18.33 -6.26 17.34
CA ASP A 275 -17.14 -5.50 16.91
C ASP A 275 -17.26 -4.01 17.29
N ARG A 276 -18.46 -3.44 17.20
CA ARG A 276 -18.72 -2.04 17.57
C ARG A 276 -18.61 -1.80 19.08
N GLU A 277 -19.12 -2.71 19.90
CA GLU A 277 -19.00 -2.60 21.36
C GLU A 277 -17.56 -2.78 21.81
N LEU A 278 -16.84 -3.74 21.19
CA LEU A 278 -15.44 -3.99 21.47
C LEU A 278 -14.57 -2.76 21.14
N THR A 279 -14.71 -2.21 19.93
CA THR A 279 -13.94 -1.01 19.55
C THR A 279 -14.31 0.21 20.35
N GLY A 280 -15.61 0.36 20.73
CA GLY A 280 -16.09 1.45 21.61
C GLY A 280 -15.47 1.40 23.00
N ARG A 281 -15.47 0.24 23.67
CA ARG A 281 -14.83 0.07 24.99
C ARG A 281 -13.33 0.30 24.94
N LEU A 282 -12.67 -0.15 23.87
CA LEU A 282 -11.25 0.10 23.67
C LEU A 282 -10.96 1.60 23.49
N GLU A 283 -11.80 2.33 22.75
CA GLU A 283 -11.66 3.79 22.58
C GLU A 283 -11.89 4.55 23.90
N GLU A 284 -12.87 4.17 24.70
CA GLU A 284 -13.10 4.71 26.06
C GLU A 284 -11.89 4.51 26.98
N ALA A 285 -11.18 3.38 26.83
CA ALA A 285 -9.91 3.10 27.50
C ALA A 285 -8.69 3.81 26.85
N GLY A 286 -8.90 4.64 25.84
CA GLY A 286 -7.85 5.38 25.11
C GLY A 286 -7.10 4.57 24.08
N ILE A 287 -7.60 3.40 23.68
CA ILE A 287 -7.03 2.50 22.66
C ILE A 287 -7.82 2.68 21.37
N ARG A 288 -7.29 3.46 20.42
CA ARG A 288 -7.91 3.64 19.10
C ARG A 288 -7.50 2.51 18.17
N ILE A 289 -8.44 1.65 17.86
CA ILE A 289 -8.28 0.50 16.99
C ILE A 289 -9.56 0.29 16.19
N GLN A 290 -9.47 -0.29 15.02
CA GLN A 290 -10.62 -0.62 14.18
C GLN A 290 -10.77 -2.13 14.07
N ALA A 291 -12.02 -2.58 14.00
CA ALA A 291 -12.34 -3.96 13.67
C ALA A 291 -12.26 -4.19 12.16
N LEU A 292 -11.91 -5.42 11.76
CA LEU A 292 -11.82 -5.82 10.36
C LEU A 292 -13.17 -5.64 9.64
N SER A 293 -14.31 -5.82 10.34
CA SER A 293 -15.66 -5.61 9.80
C SER A 293 -15.89 -4.19 9.28
N GLU A 294 -15.21 -3.17 9.86
CA GLU A 294 -15.33 -1.76 9.45
C GLU A 294 -14.72 -1.49 8.05
N TYR A 295 -13.92 -2.41 7.52
CA TYR A 295 -13.31 -2.30 6.20
C TYR A 295 -14.11 -2.95 5.08
N TYR A 296 -15.27 -3.56 5.42
CA TYR A 296 -16.23 -4.05 4.43
C TYR A 296 -17.19 -2.92 4.04
N HIS A 297 -17.31 -2.67 2.74
CA HIS A 297 -18.11 -1.55 2.19
C HIS A 297 -19.47 -1.99 1.67
N GLN A 298 -19.63 -3.25 1.29
CA GLN A 298 -20.88 -3.84 0.83
C GLN A 298 -21.41 -4.84 1.87
N GLY A 299 -21.86 -4.31 3.02
CA GLY A 299 -22.87 -4.92 3.85
C GLY A 299 -22.59 -6.32 4.42
N ARG A 300 -21.38 -6.65 4.90
CA ARG A 300 -21.25 -7.68 5.92
C ARG A 300 -21.26 -7.02 7.28
N ALA A 301 -22.45 -7.01 7.89
CA ALA A 301 -22.64 -6.60 9.27
C ALA A 301 -22.42 -7.79 10.24
N GLU A 302 -21.53 -8.72 9.91
CA GLU A 302 -21.18 -9.81 10.82
C GLU A 302 -19.99 -9.40 11.67
N ASP A 303 -20.10 -9.64 12.97
CA ASP A 303 -18.98 -9.46 13.89
C ASP A 303 -17.90 -10.50 13.58
N LEU A 304 -16.73 -10.03 13.21
CA LEU A 304 -15.58 -10.88 12.87
C LEU A 304 -14.67 -11.12 14.08
N HIS A 305 -14.88 -10.35 15.14
CA HIS A 305 -14.05 -10.32 16.36
C HIS A 305 -12.56 -10.24 16.03
N CYS A 306 -12.22 -9.44 15.04
CA CYS A 306 -10.86 -9.31 14.49
C CYS A 306 -10.46 -7.84 14.44
N LEU A 307 -9.41 -7.48 15.16
CA LEU A 307 -8.89 -6.12 15.26
C LEU A 307 -7.68 -5.93 14.35
N VAL A 308 -7.58 -4.76 13.69
CA VAL A 308 -6.44 -4.39 12.83
C VAL A 308 -5.40 -3.64 13.67
N VAL A 309 -4.36 -4.34 14.13
CA VAL A 309 -3.33 -3.79 15.01
C VAL A 309 -2.23 -3.14 14.21
N ASN A 310 -2.28 -1.81 14.06
CA ASN A 310 -1.20 -1.04 13.46
C ASN A 310 -0.17 -0.66 14.54
N TYR A 311 0.93 -1.42 14.61
CA TYR A 311 1.95 -1.22 15.62
C TYR A 311 2.97 -0.12 15.28
N SER A 312 2.96 0.42 14.06
CA SER A 312 3.92 1.46 13.65
C SER A 312 3.72 2.79 14.39
N GLY A 313 2.48 3.11 14.77
CA GLY A 313 2.11 4.35 15.45
C GLY A 313 2.00 4.25 16.98
N VAL A 314 2.14 3.07 17.57
CA VAL A 314 1.94 2.88 19.02
C VAL A 314 3.14 3.42 19.79
N LYS A 315 2.87 4.19 20.84
CA LYS A 315 3.91 4.67 21.78
C LYS A 315 4.30 3.54 22.74
N GLU A 316 5.58 3.27 22.83
CA GLU A 316 6.11 2.13 23.59
C GLU A 316 5.79 2.21 25.09
N GLU A 317 5.82 3.43 25.64
CA GLU A 317 5.53 3.71 27.04
C GLU A 317 4.08 3.36 27.44
N ARG A 318 3.16 3.32 26.49
CA ARG A 318 1.75 2.99 26.74
C ARG A 318 1.38 1.54 26.46
N LEU A 319 2.28 0.76 25.85
CA LEU A 319 1.99 -0.63 25.48
C LEU A 319 1.64 -1.51 26.70
N GLU A 320 2.40 -1.41 27.79
CA GLU A 320 2.18 -2.22 28.99
C GLU A 320 0.88 -1.81 29.70
N GLU A 321 0.61 -0.51 29.78
CA GLU A 321 -0.66 0.02 30.31
C GLU A 321 -1.87 -0.52 29.52
N MET A 322 -1.81 -0.42 28.18
CA MET A 322 -2.86 -0.89 27.29
C MET A 322 -3.11 -2.41 27.43
N MET A 323 -2.04 -3.21 27.55
CA MET A 323 -2.17 -4.65 27.73
C MET A 323 -2.78 -5.04 29.07
N GLY A 324 -2.55 -4.23 30.12
CA GLY A 324 -3.16 -4.41 31.44
C GLY A 324 -4.68 -4.17 31.44
N LEU A 325 -5.18 -3.30 30.56
CA LEU A 325 -6.62 -2.99 30.45
C LEU A 325 -7.42 -4.03 29.65
N LEU A 326 -6.79 -4.77 28.76
CA LEU A 326 -7.47 -5.71 27.86
C LEU A 326 -8.34 -6.76 28.57
N PRO A 327 -7.90 -7.40 29.68
CA PRO A 327 -8.73 -8.40 30.38
C PRO A 327 -10.05 -7.85 30.91
N GLU A 328 -10.10 -6.57 31.26
CA GLU A 328 -11.30 -5.92 31.83
C GLU A 328 -12.27 -5.46 30.71
N ILE A 329 -11.74 -5.20 29.53
CA ILE A 329 -12.50 -4.71 28.38
C ILE A 329 -13.22 -5.85 27.65
N LEU A 330 -12.57 -7.01 27.57
CA LEU A 330 -13.03 -8.18 26.85
C LEU A 330 -14.08 -8.98 27.62
#